data_d9c2f977fe68312e9ab2782c2a5a104a
#
_entry.id   d9c2f977fe68312e9ab2782c2a5a104a
#
_cell.length_a   1.000
_cell.length_b   1.000
_cell.length_c   1.000
_cell.angle_alpha   90.00
_cell.angle_beta   90.00
_cell.angle_gamma   90.00
#
_symmetry.space_group_name_H-M   'P 1'
#
loop_
_entity.id
_entity.type
_entity.pdbx_description
1 polymer ?
#
loop_
_entity_poly.entity_id
_entity_poly.type
_entity_poly.pdbx_seq_one_letter_code
_entity_poly.pdbx_strand_id
1 'polypeptide(L)'
;MTASPSAPKASHRESPRPQNTRAIMAFMRDHAPFSHMDDGHLAHFAENASLRFYADGDVVLSPEAGPVTRFYVVKQGRIVGERASGKDGETETTFEISVGECFPLAALIGERPTHTLHRAAGDTFCLSIENDAFITLLSQSESFRDFCVRGVSSLLEQVNQNIQSSAMVSIGSGSSLDTPLERYAIRNPIVCSPDLPVRKAVGRMHENRVGSIVITDDTRIPKGIFTLRDLRTLVANERAPLDTPIGQVMTPDPCCLTAQADAFEAAMKMAEHHFSHVCVVDDEGRLIGMVSERDLFSLQRVDLVNLARTIGTATHLRTLVSLRADVSRLVDAMLAHGADSGQVVKIITTLNDVTVRRVLELNLMKHDPGIPFTWLTFGSEGRQEQTLLTDQDNGILFVTPEGMTEDQVREKLLPFAETVNKELAECGFTLCKGNIMASNPKLCLSGDEWNEWFLRFIDASTPQNLVYSSIFLDMRSVFGDREPLEQLLGKVLTRIRKNALFQKMLAGNAIARKPPLTMFRNFRFAPDGDRKSLDLKRQGLAPFVEAVRVFALANGIAEANTLERMNQLAKRGVFDSKDANAWKEAYSLIQAIRMRSHQELLNKGEPLSNYINPDDLNPLDKRIL
;
A
#
# COMPACT_ATOMS: atom_id res chain seq x y z
N MET A 1 29.02 -53.16 -23.59
CA MET A 1 30.03 -52.13 -23.83
C MET A 1 29.27 -50.85 -24.10
N THR A 2 28.98 -50.12 -23.04
CA THR A 2 28.26 -48.83 -23.07
C THR A 2 29.22 -47.79 -22.50
N ALA A 3 29.59 -46.82 -23.32
CA ALA A 3 30.51 -45.75 -22.97
C ALA A 3 29.81 -44.72 -22.07
N SER A 4 30.40 -44.41 -20.93
CA SER A 4 30.03 -43.29 -20.05
C SER A 4 30.46 -41.97 -20.69
N PRO A 5 29.67 -40.91 -20.61
CA PRO A 5 30.10 -39.58 -21.05
C PRO A 5 31.02 -38.95 -20.01
N SER A 6 32.18 -38.50 -20.46
CA SER A 6 33.23 -37.84 -19.69
C SER A 6 32.79 -36.45 -19.21
N ALA A 7 33.08 -36.13 -17.93
CA ALA A 7 32.94 -34.82 -17.33
C ALA A 7 33.77 -33.74 -18.06
N PRO A 8 33.29 -32.50 -18.22
CA PRO A 8 34.07 -31.44 -18.83
C PRO A 8 35.18 -30.96 -17.89
N LYS A 9 36.39 -30.84 -18.45
CA LYS A 9 37.59 -30.36 -17.77
C LYS A 9 37.46 -28.90 -17.34
N ALA A 10 37.81 -28.64 -16.10
CA ALA A 10 37.92 -27.30 -15.52
C ALA A 10 38.96 -26.46 -16.29
N SER A 11 38.56 -25.33 -16.83
CA SER A 11 39.45 -24.34 -17.43
C SER A 11 39.81 -23.24 -16.41
N HIS A 12 41.07 -22.86 -16.47
CA HIS A 12 41.86 -21.98 -15.63
C HIS A 12 41.15 -20.72 -15.11
N ARG A 13 41.37 -20.40 -13.81
CA ARG A 13 41.10 -19.10 -13.20
C ARG A 13 42.05 -18.04 -13.79
N GLU A 14 41.54 -17.14 -14.62
CA GLU A 14 42.20 -15.86 -14.88
C GLU A 14 41.70 -14.83 -13.88
N SER A 15 42.63 -14.13 -13.20
CA SER A 15 42.31 -12.98 -12.33
C SER A 15 41.65 -11.86 -13.17
N PRO A 16 40.58 -11.24 -12.70
CA PRO A 16 39.88 -10.21 -13.48
C PRO A 16 40.80 -8.99 -13.71
N ARG A 17 40.90 -8.56 -14.97
CA ARG A 17 41.63 -7.34 -15.34
C ARG A 17 40.88 -6.10 -14.83
N PRO A 18 41.55 -5.00 -14.39
CA PRO A 18 40.91 -3.81 -13.82
C PRO A 18 39.84 -3.14 -14.72
N GLN A 19 39.94 -3.32 -16.03
CA GLN A 19 38.95 -2.82 -16.98
C GLN A 19 37.62 -3.60 -16.95
N ASN A 20 37.67 -4.91 -16.66
CA ASN A 20 36.45 -5.73 -16.55
C ASN A 20 35.66 -5.40 -15.28
N THR A 21 36.35 -5.14 -14.18
CA THR A 21 35.71 -4.76 -12.89
C THR A 21 34.88 -3.47 -13.05
N ARG A 22 35.43 -2.43 -13.70
CA ARG A 22 34.69 -1.18 -13.94
C ARG A 22 33.45 -1.37 -14.82
N ALA A 23 33.54 -2.18 -15.85
CA ALA A 23 32.41 -2.46 -16.75
C ALA A 23 31.30 -3.26 -16.04
N ILE A 24 31.66 -4.20 -15.16
CA ILE A 24 30.72 -4.96 -14.34
C ILE A 24 30.04 -4.02 -13.33
N MET A 25 30.79 -3.19 -12.62
CA MET A 25 30.22 -2.20 -11.69
C MET A 25 29.26 -1.22 -12.38
N ALA A 26 29.61 -0.73 -13.57
CA ALA A 26 28.74 0.16 -14.34
C ALA A 26 27.41 -0.54 -14.67
N PHE A 27 27.47 -1.77 -15.19
CA PHE A 27 26.28 -2.57 -15.47
C PHE A 27 25.43 -2.81 -14.20
N MET A 28 26.06 -3.15 -13.08
CA MET A 28 25.35 -3.42 -11.83
C MET A 28 24.65 -2.17 -11.27
N ARG A 29 25.21 -0.97 -11.45
CA ARG A 29 24.60 0.29 -11.01
C ARG A 29 23.28 0.63 -11.69
N ASP A 30 23.06 0.09 -12.88
CA ASP A 30 21.82 0.33 -13.62
C ASP A 30 20.69 -0.63 -13.22
N HIS A 31 20.97 -1.63 -12.35
CA HIS A 31 19.99 -2.66 -12.00
C HIS A 31 19.85 -2.85 -10.48
N ALA A 32 18.59 -2.88 -10.01
CA ALA A 32 18.31 -3.23 -8.61
C ALA A 32 18.59 -4.73 -8.34
N PRO A 33 19.08 -5.10 -7.16
CA PRO A 33 19.35 -4.30 -5.95
C PRO A 33 20.68 -3.57 -5.96
N PHE A 34 21.52 -3.83 -6.94
CA PHE A 34 22.93 -3.41 -7.00
C PHE A 34 23.07 -1.89 -7.12
N SER A 35 22.09 -1.22 -7.75
CA SER A 35 22.02 0.24 -7.86
C SER A 35 21.95 0.95 -6.49
N HIS A 36 21.61 0.23 -5.42
CA HIS A 36 21.49 0.77 -4.05
C HIS A 36 22.65 0.35 -3.14
N MET A 37 23.64 -0.34 -3.68
CA MET A 37 24.81 -0.82 -2.92
C MET A 37 25.94 0.20 -2.95
N ASP A 38 26.73 0.22 -1.89
CA ASP A 38 27.95 1.02 -1.84
C ASP A 38 29.00 0.52 -2.82
N ASP A 39 29.86 1.43 -3.30
CA ASP A 39 30.92 1.15 -4.26
C ASP A 39 31.86 0.02 -3.81
N GLY A 40 32.15 -0.09 -2.51
CA GLY A 40 32.96 -1.16 -1.94
C GLY A 40 32.30 -2.54 -2.11
N HIS A 41 31.00 -2.65 -1.90
CA HIS A 41 30.25 -3.90 -2.07
C HIS A 41 30.10 -4.27 -3.55
N LEU A 42 29.89 -3.28 -4.43
CA LEU A 42 29.89 -3.50 -5.87
C LEU A 42 31.26 -3.96 -6.40
N ALA A 43 32.35 -3.39 -5.88
CA ALA A 43 33.70 -3.81 -6.19
C ALA A 43 33.94 -5.27 -5.76
N HIS A 44 33.54 -5.63 -4.53
CA HIS A 44 33.62 -7.02 -4.05
C HIS A 44 32.88 -8.00 -4.98
N PHE A 45 31.65 -7.67 -5.41
CA PHE A 45 30.93 -8.48 -6.40
C PHE A 45 31.73 -8.60 -7.71
N ALA A 46 32.17 -7.47 -8.28
CA ALA A 46 32.83 -7.41 -9.58
C ALA A 46 34.19 -8.11 -9.61
N GLU A 47 34.94 -8.11 -8.51
CA GLU A 47 36.22 -8.79 -8.35
C GLU A 47 36.07 -10.33 -8.28
N ASN A 48 34.96 -10.81 -7.74
CA ASN A 48 34.67 -12.25 -7.61
C ASN A 48 33.76 -12.75 -8.75
N ALA A 49 33.30 -11.89 -9.65
CA ALA A 49 32.42 -12.26 -10.73
C ALA A 49 33.14 -12.92 -11.91
N SER A 50 32.54 -13.98 -12.43
CA SER A 50 32.93 -14.65 -13.68
C SER A 50 31.82 -14.44 -14.71
N LEU A 51 32.18 -14.05 -15.93
CA LEU A 51 31.26 -14.00 -17.06
C LEU A 51 31.10 -15.39 -17.67
N ARG A 52 29.88 -15.88 -17.77
CA ARG A 52 29.54 -17.17 -18.36
C ARG A 52 28.64 -16.99 -19.57
N PHE A 53 28.91 -17.74 -20.62
CA PHE A 53 28.09 -17.80 -21.82
C PHE A 53 27.31 -19.12 -21.85
N TYR A 54 26.05 -19.02 -22.25
CA TYR A 54 25.14 -20.13 -22.50
C TYR A 54 24.48 -19.91 -23.87
N ALA A 55 24.61 -20.92 -24.76
CA ALA A 55 23.93 -20.89 -26.04
C ALA A 55 22.42 -21.13 -25.87
N ASP A 56 21.65 -20.79 -26.89
CA ASP A 56 20.22 -21.06 -26.91
C ASP A 56 19.91 -22.52 -26.57
N GLY A 57 19.07 -22.75 -25.58
CA GLY A 57 18.69 -24.09 -25.12
C GLY A 57 19.63 -24.71 -24.08
N ASP A 58 20.76 -24.11 -23.75
CA ASP A 58 21.67 -24.65 -22.73
C ASP A 58 21.04 -24.65 -21.34
N VAL A 59 21.33 -25.72 -20.58
CA VAL A 59 20.89 -25.84 -19.18
C VAL A 59 21.90 -25.12 -18.28
N VAL A 60 21.40 -24.12 -17.56
CA VAL A 60 22.18 -23.32 -16.59
C VAL A 60 22.16 -23.98 -15.21
N LEU A 61 20.98 -24.41 -14.76
CA LEU A 61 20.76 -25.13 -13.50
C LEU A 61 19.73 -26.24 -13.70
N SER A 62 19.96 -27.38 -13.05
CA SER A 62 19.05 -28.52 -13.07
C SER A 62 18.76 -29.00 -11.65
N PRO A 63 17.52 -29.45 -11.33
CA PRO A 63 17.20 -30.12 -10.08
C PRO A 63 18.09 -31.35 -9.79
N GLU A 64 18.55 -32.02 -10.84
CA GLU A 64 19.36 -33.24 -10.75
C GLU A 64 20.88 -32.96 -10.50
N ALA A 65 21.31 -31.69 -10.68
CA ALA A 65 22.74 -31.32 -10.55
C ALA A 65 23.18 -31.19 -9.07
N GLY A 66 22.30 -31.38 -8.10
CA GLY A 66 22.59 -31.24 -6.67
C GLY A 66 22.48 -29.79 -6.17
N PRO A 67 22.99 -29.52 -4.94
CA PRO A 67 22.90 -28.20 -4.35
C PRO A 67 23.54 -27.10 -5.18
N VAL A 68 22.94 -25.93 -5.22
CA VAL A 68 23.44 -24.77 -5.95
C VAL A 68 24.65 -24.19 -5.22
N THR A 69 25.73 -23.89 -5.97
CA THR A 69 26.98 -23.34 -5.43
C THR A 69 27.30 -21.94 -5.94
N ARG A 70 26.45 -21.37 -6.82
CA ARG A 70 26.71 -20.08 -7.47
C ARG A 70 25.45 -19.20 -7.50
N PHE A 71 25.69 -17.91 -7.36
CA PHE A 71 24.73 -16.87 -7.61
C PHE A 71 24.93 -16.30 -9.01
N TYR A 72 23.87 -16.02 -9.73
CA TYR A 72 23.89 -15.53 -11.11
C TYR A 72 23.11 -14.22 -11.26
N VAL A 73 23.59 -13.36 -12.17
CA VAL A 73 22.89 -12.16 -12.65
C VAL A 73 22.89 -12.19 -14.18
N VAL A 74 21.75 -12.06 -14.82
CA VAL A 74 21.65 -12.03 -16.28
C VAL A 74 22.19 -10.70 -16.78
N LYS A 75 23.28 -10.75 -17.58
CA LYS A 75 23.90 -9.56 -18.18
C LYS A 75 23.33 -9.25 -19.56
N GLN A 76 23.01 -10.29 -20.33
CA GLN A 76 22.43 -10.19 -21.66
C GLN A 76 21.68 -11.49 -21.97
N GLY A 77 20.59 -11.42 -22.74
CA GLY A 77 19.72 -12.56 -23.03
C GLY A 77 18.68 -12.78 -21.94
N ARG A 78 18.20 -14.01 -21.77
CA ARG A 78 17.18 -14.37 -20.79
C ARG A 78 17.27 -15.84 -20.39
N ILE A 79 16.79 -16.16 -19.20
CA ILE A 79 16.69 -17.52 -18.68
C ILE A 79 15.23 -17.86 -18.44
N VAL A 80 14.81 -19.05 -18.85
CA VAL A 80 13.47 -19.57 -18.57
C VAL A 80 13.54 -20.69 -17.54
N GLY A 81 12.61 -20.69 -16.60
CA GLY A 81 12.41 -21.77 -15.65
C GLY A 81 11.37 -22.75 -16.17
N GLU A 82 11.72 -24.03 -16.33
CA GLU A 82 10.86 -25.08 -16.85
C GLU A 82 10.55 -26.11 -15.77
N ARG A 83 9.33 -26.65 -15.78
CA ARG A 83 8.93 -27.76 -14.91
C ARG A 83 8.27 -28.85 -15.74
N ALA A 84 8.54 -30.11 -15.41
CA ALA A 84 7.87 -31.25 -16.05
C ALA A 84 6.36 -31.19 -15.73
N SER A 85 5.53 -31.06 -16.72
CA SER A 85 4.08 -31.22 -16.62
C SER A 85 3.76 -32.70 -16.50
N GLY A 86 2.89 -33.08 -15.54
CA GLY A 86 2.55 -34.49 -15.27
C GLY A 86 1.72 -35.18 -16.37
N LYS A 87 1.56 -34.60 -17.54
CA LYS A 87 0.90 -35.18 -18.74
C LYS A 87 1.87 -35.14 -19.91
N ASP A 88 2.21 -36.30 -20.41
CA ASP A 88 2.89 -36.58 -21.70
C ASP A 88 4.26 -35.92 -21.98
N GLY A 89 5.07 -35.64 -20.95
CA GLY A 89 6.47 -35.22 -21.18
C GLY A 89 6.64 -33.78 -21.70
N GLU A 90 5.59 -32.99 -21.71
CA GLU A 90 5.67 -31.55 -22.01
C GLU A 90 6.23 -30.77 -20.82
N THR A 91 7.17 -29.85 -21.08
CA THR A 91 7.72 -28.93 -20.10
C THR A 91 6.91 -27.63 -20.15
N GLU A 92 6.45 -27.16 -18.97
CA GLU A 92 5.77 -25.90 -18.83
C GLU A 92 6.74 -24.82 -18.35
N THR A 93 6.81 -23.70 -19.07
CA THR A 93 7.58 -22.53 -18.63
C THR A 93 6.87 -21.87 -17.45
N THR A 94 7.57 -21.85 -16.30
CA THR A 94 7.01 -21.33 -15.05
C THR A 94 7.35 -19.87 -14.78
N PHE A 95 8.49 -19.38 -15.27
CA PHE A 95 8.94 -17.98 -15.14
C PHE A 95 10.04 -17.67 -16.16
N GLU A 96 10.27 -16.37 -16.35
CA GLU A 96 11.38 -15.83 -17.16
C GLU A 96 12.22 -14.88 -16.29
N ILE A 97 13.55 -14.91 -16.46
CA ILE A 97 14.53 -14.07 -15.78
C ILE A 97 15.23 -13.23 -16.84
N SER A 98 15.08 -11.91 -16.73
CA SER A 98 15.53 -10.93 -17.70
C SER A 98 16.87 -10.27 -17.30
N VAL A 99 17.38 -9.38 -18.16
CA VAL A 99 18.62 -8.64 -17.90
C VAL A 99 18.55 -7.85 -16.59
N GLY A 100 19.58 -7.96 -15.77
CA GLY A 100 19.68 -7.32 -14.44
C GLY A 100 19.09 -8.15 -13.31
N GLU A 101 18.26 -9.13 -13.61
CA GLU A 101 17.68 -10.01 -12.60
C GLU A 101 18.64 -11.12 -12.17
N CYS A 102 18.45 -11.63 -10.95
CA CYS A 102 19.35 -12.59 -10.32
C CYS A 102 18.65 -13.86 -9.84
N PHE A 103 19.40 -14.97 -9.88
CA PHE A 103 18.92 -16.30 -9.48
C PHE A 103 20.08 -17.19 -9.01
N PRO A 104 19.80 -18.33 -8.42
CA PRO A 104 18.60 -18.81 -7.73
C PRO A 104 18.74 -18.57 -6.22
N LEU A 105 18.20 -17.46 -5.73
CA LEU A 105 18.39 -17.00 -4.34
C LEU A 105 17.96 -18.04 -3.29
N ALA A 106 16.73 -18.58 -3.41
CA ALA A 106 16.21 -19.50 -2.41
C ALA A 106 16.91 -20.85 -2.37
N ALA A 107 17.39 -21.34 -3.51
CA ALA A 107 18.13 -22.58 -3.59
C ALA A 107 19.55 -22.41 -3.01
N LEU A 108 20.19 -21.28 -3.30
CA LEU A 108 21.53 -20.96 -2.83
C LEU A 108 21.56 -20.74 -1.31
N ILE A 109 20.65 -19.92 -0.77
CA ILE A 109 20.56 -19.67 0.69
C ILE A 109 20.15 -20.93 1.45
N GLY A 110 19.32 -21.79 0.84
CA GLY A 110 18.88 -23.04 1.44
C GLY A 110 19.84 -24.23 1.22
N GLU A 111 20.98 -24.02 0.58
CA GLU A 111 21.97 -25.07 0.24
C GLU A 111 21.33 -26.32 -0.40
N ARG A 112 20.38 -26.10 -1.34
CA ARG A 112 19.57 -27.17 -1.93
C ARG A 112 19.55 -27.08 -3.46
N PRO A 113 19.15 -28.15 -4.17
CA PRO A 113 18.90 -28.11 -5.60
C PRO A 113 17.76 -27.11 -5.95
N THR A 114 17.74 -26.66 -7.20
CA THR A 114 16.57 -25.93 -7.75
C THR A 114 15.37 -26.88 -7.90
N HIS A 115 14.16 -26.34 -7.88
CA HIS A 115 12.94 -27.10 -8.16
C HIS A 115 12.55 -27.07 -9.64
N THR A 116 13.18 -26.20 -10.42
CA THR A 116 12.93 -25.97 -11.85
C THR A 116 14.22 -26.09 -12.62
N LEU A 117 14.12 -26.55 -13.85
CA LEU A 117 15.20 -26.52 -14.82
C LEU A 117 15.34 -25.08 -15.33
N HIS A 118 16.52 -24.49 -15.24
CA HIS A 118 16.81 -23.16 -15.76
C HIS A 118 17.53 -23.30 -17.09
N ARG A 119 16.94 -22.80 -18.17
CA ARG A 119 17.46 -22.90 -19.54
C ARG A 119 17.65 -21.52 -20.16
N ALA A 120 18.72 -21.36 -20.92
CA ALA A 120 18.92 -20.15 -21.72
C ALA A 120 17.90 -20.11 -22.88
N ALA A 121 17.22 -18.97 -23.01
CA ALA A 121 16.31 -18.70 -24.12
C ALA A 121 16.94 -17.62 -25.02
N GLY A 122 17.68 -18.08 -26.02
CA GLY A 122 18.63 -17.29 -26.80
C GLY A 122 20.02 -17.25 -26.17
N ASP A 123 21.01 -16.76 -26.94
CA ASP A 123 22.37 -16.58 -26.46
C ASP A 123 22.41 -15.67 -25.23
N THR A 124 22.84 -16.23 -24.09
CA THR A 124 22.73 -15.59 -22.80
C THR A 124 24.09 -15.47 -22.11
N PHE A 125 24.38 -14.29 -21.58
CA PHE A 125 25.55 -14.02 -20.75
C PHE A 125 25.10 -13.76 -19.31
N CYS A 126 25.68 -14.48 -18.35
CA CYS A 126 25.46 -14.30 -16.93
C CYS A 126 26.75 -13.94 -16.20
N LEU A 127 26.67 -12.98 -15.29
CA LEU A 127 27.69 -12.81 -14.25
C LEU A 127 27.40 -13.80 -13.14
N SER A 128 28.45 -14.52 -12.65
CA SER A 128 28.28 -15.46 -11.54
C SER A 128 29.36 -15.29 -10.49
N ILE A 129 28.97 -15.38 -9.21
CA ILE A 129 29.87 -15.44 -8.05
C ILE A 129 29.69 -16.77 -7.32
N GLU A 130 30.77 -17.24 -6.66
CA GLU A 130 30.73 -18.43 -5.81
C GLU A 130 29.96 -18.14 -4.50
N ASN A 131 29.48 -19.19 -3.84
CA ASN A 131 28.71 -19.09 -2.60
C ASN A 131 29.44 -18.31 -1.50
N ASP A 132 30.75 -18.47 -1.33
CA ASP A 132 31.53 -17.76 -0.30
C ASP A 132 31.50 -16.23 -0.51
N ALA A 133 31.66 -15.78 -1.76
CA ALA A 133 31.58 -14.37 -2.11
C ALA A 133 30.14 -13.83 -1.95
N PHE A 134 29.14 -14.64 -2.26
CA PHE A 134 27.74 -14.31 -2.05
C PHE A 134 27.41 -14.15 -0.55
N ILE A 135 27.84 -15.08 0.31
CA ILE A 135 27.64 -15.01 1.76
C ILE A 135 28.35 -13.79 2.35
N THR A 136 29.58 -13.50 1.88
CA THR A 136 30.30 -12.30 2.30
C THR A 136 29.51 -11.04 1.96
N LEU A 137 28.99 -10.94 0.73
CA LEU A 137 28.17 -9.81 0.29
C LEU A 137 26.87 -9.69 1.09
N LEU A 138 26.21 -10.82 1.36
CA LEU A 138 25.00 -10.90 2.16
C LEU A 138 25.23 -10.42 3.61
N SER A 139 26.40 -10.69 4.18
CA SER A 139 26.75 -10.26 5.54
C SER A 139 27.12 -8.78 5.63
N GLN A 140 27.78 -8.22 4.62
CA GLN A 140 28.35 -6.88 4.63
C GLN A 140 27.41 -5.82 4.06
N SER A 141 26.59 -6.14 3.06
CA SER A 141 25.68 -5.18 2.41
C SER A 141 24.25 -5.32 2.93
N GLU A 142 23.79 -4.32 3.67
CA GLU A 142 22.41 -4.25 4.17
C GLU A 142 21.39 -4.22 3.03
N SER A 143 21.63 -3.40 1.99
CA SER A 143 20.76 -3.29 0.82
C SER A 143 20.63 -4.61 0.06
N PHE A 144 21.72 -5.36 -0.08
CA PHE A 144 21.73 -6.67 -0.74
C PHE A 144 21.05 -7.74 0.11
N ARG A 145 21.28 -7.74 1.42
CA ARG A 145 20.62 -8.64 2.38
C ARG A 145 19.11 -8.46 2.38
N ASP A 146 18.65 -7.23 2.45
CA ASP A 146 17.23 -6.90 2.43
C ASP A 146 16.54 -7.35 1.14
N PHE A 147 17.24 -7.23 0.01
CA PHE A 147 16.75 -7.76 -1.26
C PHE A 147 16.68 -9.28 -1.25
N CYS A 148 17.72 -9.96 -0.80
CA CYS A 148 17.76 -11.42 -0.75
C CYS A 148 16.70 -12.00 0.18
N VAL A 149 16.49 -11.40 1.36
CA VAL A 149 15.45 -11.81 2.32
C VAL A 149 14.06 -11.61 1.71
N ARG A 150 13.82 -10.50 1.01
CA ARG A 150 12.55 -10.26 0.30
C ARG A 150 12.35 -11.24 -0.86
N GLY A 151 13.38 -11.50 -1.64
CA GLY A 151 13.33 -12.45 -2.75
C GLY A 151 13.05 -13.89 -2.29
N VAL A 152 13.62 -14.32 -1.16
CA VAL A 152 13.34 -15.64 -0.58
C VAL A 152 11.92 -15.71 -0.02
N SER A 153 11.45 -14.67 0.66
CA SER A 153 10.06 -14.61 1.15
C SER A 153 9.06 -14.69 -0.01
N SER A 154 9.28 -13.93 -1.09
CA SER A 154 8.46 -13.96 -2.29
C SER A 154 8.46 -15.34 -2.98
N LEU A 155 9.62 -16.01 -3.06
CA LEU A 155 9.72 -17.35 -3.65
C LEU A 155 9.11 -18.45 -2.77
N LEU A 156 9.22 -18.36 -1.46
CA LEU A 156 8.51 -19.27 -0.52
C LEU A 156 6.99 -19.09 -0.64
N GLU A 157 6.53 -17.89 -0.89
CA GLU A 157 5.13 -17.59 -1.17
C GLU A 157 4.69 -18.17 -2.52
N GLN A 158 5.50 -18.04 -3.58
CA GLN A 158 5.21 -18.66 -4.89
C GLN A 158 5.18 -20.19 -4.83
N VAL A 159 6.08 -20.82 -4.09
CA VAL A 159 6.09 -22.30 -3.92
C VAL A 159 4.86 -22.76 -3.13
N ASN A 160 4.46 -22.05 -2.09
CA ASN A 160 3.20 -22.33 -1.38
C ASN A 160 1.97 -22.10 -2.28
N GLN A 161 1.99 -21.09 -3.15
CA GLN A 161 0.92 -20.81 -4.11
C GLN A 161 0.79 -21.92 -5.17
N ASN A 162 1.90 -22.45 -5.68
CA ASN A 162 1.89 -23.54 -6.67
C ASN A 162 1.41 -24.90 -6.10
N ILE A 163 1.64 -25.15 -4.81
CA ILE A 163 1.10 -26.35 -4.12
C ILE A 163 -0.41 -26.18 -3.91
N GLN A 164 -0.90 -24.97 -3.68
CA GLN A 164 -2.33 -24.69 -3.48
C GLN A 164 -3.09 -24.58 -4.81
N SER A 165 -2.50 -24.07 -5.89
CA SER A 165 -3.17 -24.00 -7.20
C SER A 165 -3.45 -25.38 -7.82
N SER A 166 -2.60 -26.38 -7.56
CA SER A 166 -2.86 -27.77 -7.99
C SER A 166 -4.03 -28.42 -7.25
N ALA A 167 -4.38 -27.93 -6.04
CA ALA A 167 -5.55 -28.39 -5.29
C ALA A 167 -6.84 -27.62 -5.66
N MET A 168 -6.73 -26.44 -6.28
CA MET A 168 -7.87 -25.54 -6.56
C MET A 168 -8.50 -25.69 -7.96
N VAL A 169 -7.92 -26.46 -8.87
CA VAL A 169 -8.53 -26.73 -10.19
C VAL A 169 -9.83 -27.54 -10.08
N SER A 170 -10.17 -28.05 -8.88
CA SER A 170 -11.39 -28.86 -8.68
C SER A 170 -12.56 -28.13 -8.00
N ILE A 171 -12.43 -26.87 -7.59
CA ILE A 171 -13.54 -26.12 -6.96
C ILE A 171 -13.72 -24.78 -7.69
N GLY A 172 -14.70 -24.77 -8.56
CA GLY A 172 -15.09 -23.59 -9.33
C GLY A 172 -15.66 -22.46 -8.46
N SER A 173 -15.48 -21.25 -8.96
CA SER A 173 -16.14 -19.99 -8.62
C SER A 173 -15.67 -19.22 -7.37
N GLY A 174 -14.93 -18.12 -7.61
CA GLY A 174 -15.24 -16.82 -7.00
C GLY A 174 -15.01 -16.66 -5.50
N SER A 175 -13.75 -16.62 -5.06
CA SER A 175 -13.45 -15.99 -3.77
C SER A 175 -13.04 -14.54 -4.01
N SER A 176 -14.00 -13.63 -3.97
CA SER A 176 -13.82 -12.18 -4.02
C SER A 176 -13.47 -11.66 -2.63
N LEU A 177 -12.75 -10.54 -2.54
CA LEU A 177 -12.53 -9.82 -1.27
C LEU A 177 -13.87 -9.39 -0.61
N ASP A 178 -14.96 -9.37 -1.36
CA ASP A 178 -16.32 -9.12 -0.85
C ASP A 178 -16.93 -10.33 -0.10
N THR A 179 -16.15 -11.41 0.08
CA THR A 179 -16.66 -12.61 0.78
C THR A 179 -16.71 -12.37 2.27
N PRO A 180 -17.85 -12.63 2.95
CA PRO A 180 -17.99 -12.47 4.39
C PRO A 180 -16.99 -13.29 5.19
N LEU A 181 -16.51 -12.73 6.29
CA LEU A 181 -15.52 -13.35 7.17
C LEU A 181 -15.98 -14.67 7.76
N GLU A 182 -17.29 -14.91 7.91
CA GLU A 182 -17.81 -16.19 8.38
C GLU A 182 -17.34 -17.39 7.57
N ARG A 183 -17.05 -17.20 6.26
CA ARG A 183 -16.49 -18.25 5.40
C ARG A 183 -15.03 -18.57 5.67
N TYR A 184 -14.29 -17.67 6.31
CA TYR A 184 -12.88 -17.80 6.63
C TYR A 184 -12.62 -18.06 8.11
N ALA A 185 -13.51 -17.59 8.99
CA ALA A 185 -13.40 -17.66 10.44
C ALA A 185 -13.73 -19.04 11.05
N ILE A 186 -13.75 -20.11 10.25
CA ILE A 186 -14.24 -21.46 10.61
C ILE A 186 -13.34 -22.18 11.63
N ARG A 187 -12.25 -21.58 12.10
CA ARG A 187 -11.41 -22.21 13.13
C ARG A 187 -11.81 -21.70 14.50
N ASN A 188 -12.23 -22.61 15.37
CA ASN A 188 -12.37 -22.28 16.80
C ASN A 188 -11.04 -21.68 17.28
N PRO A 189 -10.98 -20.38 17.55
CA PRO A 189 -9.75 -19.74 17.98
C PRO A 189 -9.33 -20.31 19.33
N ILE A 190 -8.02 -20.50 19.51
CA ILE A 190 -7.49 -20.93 20.80
C ILE A 190 -7.59 -19.76 21.76
N VAL A 191 -8.25 -19.99 22.89
CA VAL A 191 -8.51 -18.95 23.90
C VAL A 191 -7.92 -19.31 25.27
N CYS A 192 -7.70 -18.29 26.07
CA CYS A 192 -7.37 -18.47 27.50
C CYS A 192 -7.89 -17.29 28.33
N SER A 193 -7.93 -17.52 29.67
CA SER A 193 -8.22 -16.43 30.61
C SER A 193 -6.99 -15.52 30.80
N PRO A 194 -7.19 -14.26 31.24
CA PRO A 194 -6.10 -13.32 31.51
C PRO A 194 -5.11 -13.80 32.57
N ASP A 195 -5.55 -14.65 33.51
CA ASP A 195 -4.75 -15.16 34.64
C ASP A 195 -3.84 -16.33 34.26
N LEU A 196 -3.98 -16.87 33.02
CA LEU A 196 -3.16 -18.02 32.61
C LEU A 196 -1.69 -17.56 32.46
N PRO A 197 -0.72 -18.33 33.08
CA PRO A 197 0.70 -18.03 32.87
C PRO A 197 1.10 -18.10 31.41
N VAL A 198 1.98 -17.17 30.94
CA VAL A 198 2.48 -17.11 29.57
C VAL A 198 3.01 -18.45 29.09
N ARG A 199 3.79 -19.16 29.93
CA ARG A 199 4.32 -20.51 29.65
C ARG A 199 3.23 -21.49 29.23
N LYS A 200 2.10 -21.51 29.95
CA LYS A 200 0.97 -22.39 29.64
C LYS A 200 0.22 -21.96 28.38
N ALA A 201 0.09 -20.65 28.17
CA ALA A 201 -0.51 -20.11 26.94
C ALA A 201 0.32 -20.47 25.70
N VAL A 202 1.63 -20.29 25.77
CA VAL A 202 2.58 -20.68 24.69
C VAL A 202 2.56 -22.20 24.49
N GLY A 203 2.45 -23.00 25.55
CA GLY A 203 2.25 -24.45 25.44
C GLY A 203 1.00 -24.80 24.64
N ARG A 204 -0.14 -24.15 24.92
CA ARG A 204 -1.38 -24.33 24.14
C ARG A 204 -1.22 -23.92 22.68
N MET A 205 -0.52 -22.81 22.42
CA MET A 205 -0.21 -22.40 21.05
C MET A 205 0.61 -23.46 20.31
N HIS A 206 1.62 -24.03 20.98
CA HIS A 206 2.47 -25.06 20.41
C HIS A 206 1.70 -26.36 20.12
N GLU A 207 0.93 -26.86 21.08
CA GLU A 207 0.12 -28.08 20.97
C GLU A 207 -0.89 -27.97 19.79
N ASN A 208 -1.49 -26.79 19.62
CA ASN A 208 -2.46 -26.53 18.57
C ASN A 208 -1.84 -26.00 17.27
N ARG A 209 -0.50 -25.85 17.20
CA ARG A 209 0.26 -25.35 16.03
C ARG A 209 -0.25 -24.00 15.52
N VAL A 210 -0.58 -23.08 16.42
CA VAL A 210 -1.05 -21.72 16.10
C VAL A 210 -0.03 -20.67 16.50
N GLY A 211 0.00 -19.55 15.75
CA GLY A 211 0.90 -18.43 15.98
C GLY A 211 0.36 -17.37 16.94
N SER A 212 -0.89 -17.52 17.41
CA SER A 212 -1.56 -16.56 18.29
C SER A 212 -2.57 -17.24 19.20
N ILE A 213 -2.88 -16.59 20.33
CA ILE A 213 -3.93 -16.98 21.27
C ILE A 213 -4.73 -15.74 21.66
N VAL A 214 -6.05 -15.85 21.72
CA VAL A 214 -6.92 -14.76 22.13
C VAL A 214 -7.23 -14.88 23.62
N ILE A 215 -7.10 -13.78 24.33
CA ILE A 215 -7.42 -13.69 25.75
C ILE A 215 -8.85 -13.18 25.88
N THR A 216 -9.72 -13.97 26.52
CA THR A 216 -11.14 -13.64 26.67
C THR A 216 -11.55 -13.66 28.15
N ASP A 217 -12.64 -12.98 28.43
CA ASP A 217 -13.36 -13.19 29.71
C ASP A 217 -14.24 -14.46 29.68
N ASP A 218 -14.96 -14.70 30.76
CA ASP A 218 -15.84 -15.86 30.90
C ASP A 218 -17.01 -15.87 29.91
N THR A 219 -17.35 -14.71 29.33
CA THR A 219 -18.40 -14.52 28.32
C THR A 219 -17.87 -14.67 26.90
N ARG A 220 -16.59 -15.00 26.71
CA ARG A 220 -15.86 -15.09 25.43
C ARG A 220 -15.70 -13.75 24.72
N ILE A 221 -15.79 -12.62 25.42
CA ILE A 221 -15.47 -11.31 24.84
C ILE A 221 -13.94 -11.16 24.76
N PRO A 222 -13.35 -10.84 23.60
CA PRO A 222 -11.91 -10.60 23.44
C PRO A 222 -11.44 -9.42 24.30
N LYS A 223 -10.42 -9.66 25.15
CA LYS A 223 -9.77 -8.64 25.97
C LYS A 223 -8.35 -8.34 25.51
N GLY A 224 -7.73 -9.29 24.80
CA GLY A 224 -6.39 -9.15 24.29
C GLY A 224 -6.03 -10.26 23.31
N ILE A 225 -4.89 -10.08 22.67
CA ILE A 225 -4.26 -11.08 21.82
C ILE A 225 -2.78 -11.21 22.20
N PHE A 226 -2.25 -12.43 22.12
CA PHE A 226 -0.83 -12.70 22.30
C PHE A 226 -0.32 -13.55 21.14
N THR A 227 0.79 -13.11 20.54
CA THR A 227 1.35 -13.68 19.31
C THR A 227 2.80 -14.11 19.48
N LEU A 228 3.36 -14.84 18.52
CA LEU A 228 4.80 -15.15 18.49
C LEU A 228 5.68 -13.89 18.44
N ARG A 229 5.17 -12.75 17.92
CA ARG A 229 5.87 -11.46 17.96
C ARG A 229 6.00 -10.97 19.41
N ASP A 230 4.92 -11.04 20.17
CA ASP A 230 4.90 -10.64 21.58
C ASP A 230 5.83 -11.52 22.42
N LEU A 231 5.82 -12.84 22.15
CA LEU A 231 6.75 -13.78 22.80
C LEU A 231 8.21 -13.42 22.51
N ARG A 232 8.56 -13.10 21.26
CA ARG A 232 9.93 -12.66 20.92
C ARG A 232 10.32 -11.40 21.68
N THR A 233 9.41 -10.43 21.73
CA THR A 233 9.64 -9.16 22.44
C THR A 233 9.80 -9.39 23.94
N LEU A 234 9.01 -10.27 24.52
CA LEU A 234 9.09 -10.63 25.92
C LEU A 234 10.45 -11.28 26.27
N VAL A 235 10.89 -12.22 25.42
CA VAL A 235 12.17 -12.92 25.60
C VAL A 235 13.36 -11.99 25.37
N ALA A 236 13.30 -11.16 24.33
CA ALA A 236 14.42 -10.26 23.95
C ALA A 236 14.67 -9.14 24.96
N ASN A 237 13.62 -8.68 25.65
CA ASN A 237 13.70 -7.54 26.56
C ASN A 237 13.71 -7.94 28.04
N GLU A 238 13.67 -9.23 28.36
CA GLU A 238 13.56 -9.77 29.73
C GLU A 238 12.45 -9.10 30.57
N ARG A 239 11.37 -8.63 29.92
CA ARG A 239 10.37 -7.75 30.52
C ARG A 239 9.51 -8.41 31.60
N ALA A 240 9.35 -9.74 31.55
CA ALA A 240 8.60 -10.47 32.56
C ALA A 240 8.96 -11.97 32.56
N PRO A 241 8.91 -12.66 33.72
CA PRO A 241 9.02 -14.11 33.78
C PRO A 241 7.92 -14.81 32.97
N LEU A 242 8.21 -16.01 32.43
CA LEU A 242 7.22 -16.79 31.67
C LEU A 242 6.04 -17.30 32.53
N ASP A 243 6.13 -17.21 33.85
CA ASP A 243 5.06 -17.53 34.77
C ASP A 243 4.14 -16.33 35.09
N THR A 244 4.41 -15.15 34.48
CA THR A 244 3.54 -13.97 34.58
C THR A 244 2.18 -14.26 33.93
N PRO A 245 1.05 -13.79 34.53
CA PRO A 245 -0.26 -13.84 33.89
C PRO A 245 -0.26 -13.17 32.54
N ILE A 246 -0.83 -13.83 31.51
CA ILE A 246 -0.79 -13.34 30.12
C ILE A 246 -1.50 -12.00 29.93
N GLY A 247 -2.49 -11.69 30.75
CA GLY A 247 -3.19 -10.40 30.76
C GLY A 247 -2.30 -9.18 31.01
N GLN A 248 -1.11 -9.37 31.63
CA GLN A 248 -0.15 -8.29 31.89
C GLN A 248 0.80 -8.01 30.72
N VAL A 249 0.89 -8.94 29.77
CA VAL A 249 1.85 -8.89 28.65
C VAL A 249 1.19 -9.03 27.28
N MET A 250 -0.12 -9.24 27.23
CA MET A 250 -0.90 -9.28 25.99
C MET A 250 -0.97 -7.91 25.32
N THR A 251 -1.26 -7.86 24.04
CA THR A 251 -1.74 -6.67 23.37
C THR A 251 -3.22 -6.52 23.69
N PRO A 252 -3.64 -5.46 24.43
CA PRO A 252 -5.06 -5.26 24.80
C PRO A 252 -5.88 -4.81 23.59
N ASP A 253 -7.20 -4.84 23.73
CA ASP A 253 -8.21 -4.33 22.79
C ASP A 253 -7.96 -4.79 21.33
N PRO A 254 -8.01 -6.11 21.05
CA PRO A 254 -7.75 -6.62 19.72
C PRO A 254 -8.80 -6.12 18.75
N CYS A 255 -8.39 -5.88 17.49
CA CYS A 255 -9.33 -5.51 16.44
C CYS A 255 -10.36 -6.62 16.23
N CYS A 256 -11.64 -6.26 16.34
CA CYS A 256 -12.79 -7.15 16.16
C CYS A 256 -13.62 -6.68 14.96
N LEU A 257 -14.06 -7.63 14.13
CA LEU A 257 -15.02 -7.43 13.05
C LEU A 257 -16.17 -8.44 13.20
N THR A 258 -17.34 -8.10 12.67
CA THR A 258 -18.47 -9.01 12.67
C THR A 258 -18.29 -10.12 11.62
N ALA A 259 -19.01 -11.22 11.75
CA ALA A 259 -19.00 -12.31 10.78
C ALA A 259 -19.42 -11.88 9.37
N GLN A 260 -20.25 -10.85 9.27
CA GLN A 260 -20.76 -10.27 8.03
C GLN A 260 -19.80 -9.28 7.37
N ALA A 261 -18.78 -8.77 8.09
CA ALA A 261 -17.73 -7.97 7.50
C ALA A 261 -17.01 -8.76 6.41
N ASP A 262 -16.56 -8.08 5.37
CA ASP A 262 -15.89 -8.76 4.26
C ASP A 262 -14.37 -8.93 4.48
N ALA A 263 -13.76 -9.81 3.69
CA ALA A 263 -12.34 -10.06 3.74
C ALA A 263 -11.50 -8.82 3.39
N PHE A 264 -12.06 -7.91 2.58
CA PHE A 264 -11.43 -6.64 2.24
C PHE A 264 -11.32 -5.72 3.47
N GLU A 265 -12.39 -5.61 4.27
CA GLU A 265 -12.38 -4.81 5.50
C GLU A 265 -11.32 -5.33 6.49
N ALA A 266 -11.22 -6.65 6.65
CA ALA A 266 -10.19 -7.26 7.49
C ALA A 266 -8.77 -6.95 6.98
N ALA A 267 -8.52 -7.09 5.66
CA ALA A 267 -7.23 -6.77 5.05
C ALA A 267 -6.87 -5.29 5.23
N MET A 268 -7.84 -4.40 5.06
CA MET A 268 -7.64 -2.96 5.26
C MET A 268 -7.28 -2.63 6.71
N LYS A 269 -7.97 -3.20 7.70
CA LYS A 269 -7.66 -3.02 9.12
C LYS A 269 -6.26 -3.53 9.47
N MET A 270 -5.87 -4.69 8.93
CA MET A 270 -4.52 -5.23 9.09
C MET A 270 -3.46 -4.29 8.51
N ALA A 271 -3.70 -3.72 7.31
CA ALA A 271 -2.80 -2.78 6.65
C ALA A 271 -2.71 -1.44 7.39
N GLU A 272 -3.84 -0.86 7.81
CA GLU A 272 -3.91 0.44 8.51
C GLU A 272 -3.18 0.43 9.86
N HIS A 273 -3.27 -0.69 10.58
CA HIS A 273 -2.78 -0.79 11.97
C HIS A 273 -1.57 -1.72 12.13
N HIS A 274 -1.02 -2.27 11.04
CA HIS A 274 0.19 -3.10 11.01
C HIS A 274 0.12 -4.38 11.88
N PHE A 275 -1.05 -4.97 12.03
CA PHE A 275 -1.22 -6.27 12.67
C PHE A 275 -1.64 -7.35 11.66
N SER A 276 -1.48 -8.63 12.04
CA SER A 276 -1.69 -9.77 11.13
C SER A 276 -2.89 -10.65 11.51
N HIS A 277 -3.71 -10.22 12.47
CA HIS A 277 -4.83 -11.03 12.98
C HIS A 277 -6.00 -10.10 13.32
N VAL A 278 -7.22 -10.53 12.96
CA VAL A 278 -8.49 -9.89 13.32
C VAL A 278 -9.37 -10.92 14.03
N CYS A 279 -9.94 -10.54 15.16
CA CYS A 279 -10.94 -11.34 15.85
C CYS A 279 -12.29 -11.21 15.13
N VAL A 280 -12.99 -12.32 14.93
CA VAL A 280 -14.34 -12.30 14.38
C VAL A 280 -15.33 -12.56 15.52
N VAL A 281 -16.31 -11.67 15.65
CA VAL A 281 -17.27 -11.69 16.77
C VAL A 281 -18.71 -11.76 16.27
N ASP A 282 -19.60 -12.25 17.13
CA ASP A 282 -21.04 -12.19 16.91
C ASP A 282 -21.63 -10.82 17.28
N ASP A 283 -22.96 -10.67 17.14
CA ASP A 283 -23.66 -9.42 17.43
C ASP A 283 -23.61 -9.01 18.92
N GLU A 284 -23.32 -9.95 19.81
CA GLU A 284 -23.11 -9.72 21.24
C GLU A 284 -21.64 -9.48 21.61
N GLY A 285 -20.74 -9.44 20.62
CA GLY A 285 -19.31 -9.20 20.80
C GLY A 285 -18.52 -10.43 21.26
N ARG A 286 -19.09 -11.64 21.24
CA ARG A 286 -18.40 -12.87 21.62
C ARG A 286 -17.56 -13.41 20.48
N LEU A 287 -16.36 -13.89 20.79
CA LEU A 287 -15.42 -14.45 19.83
C LEU A 287 -15.98 -15.73 19.19
N ILE A 288 -16.17 -15.71 17.89
CA ILE A 288 -16.61 -16.86 17.08
C ILE A 288 -15.53 -17.37 16.13
N GLY A 289 -14.55 -16.52 15.81
CA GLY A 289 -13.47 -16.89 14.90
C GLY A 289 -12.28 -15.96 14.97
N MET A 290 -11.27 -16.26 14.18
CA MET A 290 -10.12 -15.41 13.95
C MET A 290 -9.67 -15.57 12.50
N VAL A 291 -9.32 -14.47 11.86
CA VAL A 291 -8.77 -14.43 10.51
C VAL A 291 -7.37 -13.87 10.59
N SER A 292 -6.42 -14.57 9.99
CA SER A 292 -5.05 -14.08 9.86
C SER A 292 -4.79 -13.52 8.47
N GLU A 293 -3.73 -12.71 8.36
CA GLU A 293 -3.19 -12.24 7.10
C GLU A 293 -3.02 -13.41 6.09
N ARG A 294 -2.53 -14.55 6.56
CA ARG A 294 -2.33 -15.75 5.75
C ARG A 294 -3.62 -16.37 5.23
N ASP A 295 -4.70 -16.31 6.01
CA ASP A 295 -6.02 -16.81 5.58
C ASP A 295 -6.60 -15.95 4.46
N LEU A 296 -6.37 -14.63 4.51
CA LEU A 296 -6.78 -13.69 3.45
C LEU A 296 -5.92 -13.80 2.18
N PHE A 297 -4.63 -14.11 2.32
CA PHE A 297 -3.72 -14.28 1.17
C PHE A 297 -4.01 -15.51 0.31
N SER A 298 -4.64 -16.53 0.88
CA SER A 298 -5.06 -17.70 0.11
C SER A 298 -6.09 -17.36 -0.99
N LEU A 299 -6.63 -16.14 -0.97
CA LEU A 299 -7.76 -15.70 -1.80
C LEU A 299 -7.38 -14.81 -2.97
N GLN A 300 -6.31 -14.02 -2.85
CA GLN A 300 -5.87 -13.15 -3.95
C GLN A 300 -4.34 -13.00 -3.96
N ARG A 301 -3.76 -13.00 -5.16
CA ARG A 301 -2.32 -12.86 -5.43
C ARG A 301 -1.73 -11.49 -5.10
N VAL A 302 -2.35 -10.72 -4.20
CA VAL A 302 -2.02 -9.32 -3.95
C VAL A 302 -1.62 -9.13 -2.50
N ASP A 303 -0.37 -8.77 -2.31
CA ASP A 303 0.27 -8.62 -0.99
C ASP A 303 0.13 -7.19 -0.43
N LEU A 304 -1.13 -6.72 -0.28
CA LEU A 304 -1.44 -5.39 0.27
C LEU A 304 -0.84 -5.19 1.67
N VAL A 305 -1.01 -6.19 2.54
CA VAL A 305 -0.61 -6.08 3.96
C VAL A 305 0.91 -6.05 4.08
N ASN A 306 1.61 -6.87 3.28
CA ASN A 306 3.07 -6.85 3.26
C ASN A 306 3.62 -5.55 2.67
N LEU A 307 3.00 -5.03 1.60
CA LEU A 307 3.37 -3.74 1.02
C LEU A 307 3.18 -2.60 2.04
N ALA A 308 2.03 -2.55 2.71
CA ALA A 308 1.78 -1.58 3.77
C ALA A 308 2.78 -1.72 4.93
N ARG A 309 3.10 -2.95 5.34
CA ARG A 309 4.12 -3.22 6.36
C ARG A 309 5.51 -2.77 5.91
N THR A 310 5.90 -3.08 4.67
CA THR A 310 7.21 -2.69 4.12
C THR A 310 7.34 -1.16 4.06
N ILE A 311 6.29 -0.46 3.64
CA ILE A 311 6.23 1.01 3.69
C ILE A 311 6.36 1.49 5.13
N GLY A 312 5.55 0.99 6.06
CA GLY A 312 5.52 1.42 7.46
C GLY A 312 6.80 1.13 8.26
N THR A 313 7.62 0.17 7.81
CA THR A 313 8.89 -0.20 8.46
C THR A 313 10.13 0.28 7.70
N ALA A 314 9.97 0.98 6.58
CA ALA A 314 11.08 1.51 5.79
C ALA A 314 11.97 2.43 6.65
N THR A 315 13.29 2.21 6.62
CA THR A 315 14.27 2.99 7.40
C THR A 315 14.83 4.19 6.63
N HIS A 316 14.61 4.23 5.31
CA HIS A 316 15.16 5.26 4.43
C HIS A 316 14.11 5.74 3.40
N LEU A 317 14.17 7.02 3.07
CA LEU A 317 13.30 7.63 2.05
C LEU A 317 13.37 6.91 0.70
N ARG A 318 14.58 6.52 0.26
CA ARG A 318 14.78 5.82 -1.02
C ARG A 318 13.96 4.54 -1.13
N THR A 319 13.76 3.82 -0.03
CA THR A 319 12.89 2.64 0.02
C THR A 319 11.44 3.03 -0.30
N LEU A 320 10.93 4.11 0.28
CA LEU A 320 9.57 4.60 0.01
C LEU A 320 9.40 5.01 -1.46
N VAL A 321 10.39 5.70 -2.02
CA VAL A 321 10.40 6.08 -3.45
C VAL A 321 10.31 4.86 -4.37
N SER A 322 11.10 3.80 -4.08
CA SER A 322 11.10 2.58 -4.90
C SER A 322 9.76 1.80 -4.81
N LEU A 323 9.11 1.81 -3.66
CA LEU A 323 7.85 1.09 -3.43
C LEU A 323 6.65 1.69 -4.18
N ARG A 324 6.76 2.90 -4.74
CA ARG A 324 5.70 3.49 -5.57
C ARG A 324 5.38 2.65 -6.81
N ALA A 325 6.39 2.04 -7.42
CA ALA A 325 6.18 1.12 -8.54
C ALA A 325 5.40 -0.13 -8.12
N ASP A 326 5.60 -0.61 -6.89
CA ASP A 326 4.88 -1.75 -6.35
C ASP A 326 3.40 -1.41 -6.11
N VAL A 327 3.11 -0.20 -5.62
CA VAL A 327 1.73 0.30 -5.50
C VAL A 327 1.04 0.34 -6.87
N SER A 328 1.71 0.83 -7.91
CA SER A 328 1.14 0.84 -9.26
C SER A 328 0.87 -0.57 -9.79
N ARG A 329 1.79 -1.52 -9.60
CA ARG A 329 1.59 -2.93 -9.99
C ARG A 329 0.43 -3.60 -9.24
N LEU A 330 0.28 -3.29 -7.96
CA LEU A 330 -0.85 -3.75 -7.16
C LEU A 330 -2.18 -3.26 -7.73
N VAL A 331 -2.27 -1.96 -8.04
CA VAL A 331 -3.46 -1.35 -8.64
C VAL A 331 -3.77 -1.97 -10.01
N ASP A 332 -2.75 -2.20 -10.84
CA ASP A 332 -2.85 -2.90 -12.12
C ASP A 332 -3.48 -4.27 -11.98
N ALA A 333 -2.92 -5.08 -11.10
CA ALA A 333 -3.41 -6.43 -10.85
C ALA A 333 -4.87 -6.42 -10.39
N MET A 334 -5.24 -5.49 -9.50
CA MET A 334 -6.61 -5.36 -9.01
C MET A 334 -7.60 -4.98 -10.13
N LEU A 335 -7.26 -3.97 -10.94
CA LEU A 335 -8.10 -3.54 -12.06
C LEU A 335 -8.24 -4.63 -13.13
N ALA A 336 -7.16 -5.35 -13.43
CA ALA A 336 -7.17 -6.47 -14.38
C ALA A 336 -8.07 -7.64 -13.92
N HIS A 337 -8.21 -7.83 -12.60
CA HIS A 337 -9.07 -8.86 -12.00
C HIS A 337 -10.49 -8.37 -11.69
N GLY A 338 -10.85 -7.14 -12.11
CA GLY A 338 -12.21 -6.61 -11.97
C GLY A 338 -12.56 -6.12 -10.56
N ALA A 339 -11.58 -5.73 -9.75
CA ALA A 339 -11.83 -5.13 -8.44
C ALA A 339 -12.69 -3.87 -8.56
N ASP A 340 -13.56 -3.64 -7.58
CA ASP A 340 -14.37 -2.42 -7.49
C ASP A 340 -13.48 -1.16 -7.35
N SER A 341 -13.87 -0.10 -8.03
CA SER A 341 -13.12 1.16 -8.02
C SER A 341 -13.00 1.79 -6.64
N GLY A 342 -14.02 1.64 -5.80
CA GLY A 342 -14.00 2.11 -4.41
C GLY A 342 -12.98 1.36 -3.57
N GLN A 343 -12.87 0.04 -3.75
CA GLN A 343 -11.84 -0.78 -3.10
C GLN A 343 -10.44 -0.33 -3.52
N VAL A 344 -10.20 -0.14 -4.82
CA VAL A 344 -8.88 0.28 -5.33
C VAL A 344 -8.51 1.67 -4.83
N VAL A 345 -9.44 2.63 -4.83
CA VAL A 345 -9.22 3.98 -4.27
C VAL A 345 -8.89 3.91 -2.78
N LYS A 346 -9.60 3.08 -2.02
CA LYS A 346 -9.36 2.90 -0.58
C LYS A 346 -7.97 2.32 -0.31
N ILE A 347 -7.52 1.35 -1.11
CA ILE A 347 -6.18 0.78 -1.03
C ILE A 347 -5.12 1.83 -1.36
N ILE A 348 -5.26 2.57 -2.46
CA ILE A 348 -4.33 3.64 -2.82
C ILE A 348 -4.21 4.63 -1.66
N THR A 349 -5.35 5.09 -1.13
CA THR A 349 -5.34 6.06 -0.03
C THR A 349 -4.68 5.49 1.23
N THR A 350 -4.96 4.25 1.59
CA THR A 350 -4.33 3.62 2.76
C THR A 350 -2.81 3.52 2.61
N LEU A 351 -2.32 3.08 1.44
CA LEU A 351 -0.88 3.01 1.18
C LEU A 351 -0.23 4.40 1.16
N ASN A 352 -0.93 5.40 0.62
CA ASN A 352 -0.50 6.79 0.68
C ASN A 352 -0.42 7.30 2.12
N ASP A 353 -1.43 7.03 2.96
CA ASP A 353 -1.44 7.42 4.37
C ASP A 353 -0.27 6.78 5.14
N VAL A 354 -0.01 5.50 4.91
CA VAL A 354 1.15 4.81 5.51
C VAL A 354 2.46 5.45 5.06
N THR A 355 2.56 5.84 3.77
CA THR A 355 3.74 6.53 3.23
C THR A 355 3.92 7.91 3.88
N VAL A 356 2.86 8.71 3.96
CA VAL A 356 2.88 10.04 4.60
C VAL A 356 3.32 9.92 6.06
N ARG A 357 2.70 9.01 6.82
CA ARG A 357 3.08 8.75 8.22
C ARG A 357 4.55 8.36 8.33
N ARG A 358 5.02 7.48 7.46
CA ARG A 358 6.42 7.02 7.53
C ARG A 358 7.41 8.11 7.20
N VAL A 359 7.13 8.98 6.22
CA VAL A 359 7.96 10.15 5.91
C VAL A 359 8.01 11.10 7.12
N LEU A 360 6.88 11.35 7.78
CA LEU A 360 6.83 12.16 9.00
C LEU A 360 7.67 11.55 10.13
N GLU A 361 7.52 10.25 10.41
CA GLU A 361 8.30 9.53 11.41
C GLU A 361 9.81 9.58 11.14
N LEU A 362 10.22 9.35 9.88
CA LEU A 362 11.63 9.40 9.48
C LEU A 362 12.23 10.81 9.70
N ASN A 363 11.44 11.85 9.44
CA ASN A 363 11.89 13.22 9.69
C ASN A 363 11.92 13.56 11.18
N LEU A 364 10.97 13.10 11.98
CA LEU A 364 11.00 13.25 13.44
C LEU A 364 12.20 12.56 14.07
N MET A 365 12.60 11.39 13.56
CA MET A 365 13.83 10.71 14.03
C MET A 365 15.10 11.51 13.73
N LYS A 366 15.11 12.29 12.63
CA LYS A 366 16.27 13.13 12.23
C LYS A 366 16.27 14.47 12.96
N HIS A 367 15.13 15.13 13.00
CA HIS A 367 14.95 16.51 13.50
C HIS A 367 13.55 16.67 14.10
N ASP A 368 13.39 16.28 15.37
CA ASP A 368 12.16 16.54 16.12
C ASP A 368 12.04 18.04 16.42
N PRO A 369 11.01 18.74 15.95
CA PRO A 369 10.78 20.14 16.28
C PRO A 369 10.46 20.37 17.77
N GLY A 370 10.18 19.31 18.54
CA GLY A 370 9.83 19.37 19.95
C GLY A 370 8.47 20.02 20.21
N ILE A 371 7.60 20.09 19.22
CA ILE A 371 6.25 20.65 19.28
C ILE A 371 5.25 19.58 18.87
N PRO A 372 4.27 19.22 19.72
CA PRO A 372 3.18 18.35 19.33
C PRO A 372 2.33 18.99 18.22
N PHE A 373 2.07 18.25 17.17
CA PHE A 373 1.24 18.71 16.06
C PHE A 373 0.40 17.58 15.45
N THR A 374 -0.65 17.97 14.76
CA THR A 374 -1.50 17.09 13.94
C THR A 374 -1.26 17.46 12.48
N TRP A 375 -0.87 16.48 11.65
CA TRP A 375 -0.78 16.65 10.20
C TRP A 375 -2.14 16.45 9.57
N LEU A 376 -2.63 17.50 8.95
CA LEU A 376 -3.93 17.56 8.28
C LEU A 376 -3.77 17.27 6.80
N THR A 377 -4.76 16.61 6.21
CA THR A 377 -4.92 16.46 4.76
C THR A 377 -6.26 17.00 4.32
N PHE A 378 -6.30 17.55 3.11
CA PHE A 378 -7.47 18.26 2.57
C PHE A 378 -7.92 17.67 1.22
N GLY A 379 -9.06 18.13 0.73
CA GLY A 379 -9.54 17.82 -0.61
C GLY A 379 -9.71 16.32 -0.87
N SER A 380 -9.18 15.80 -1.96
CA SER A 380 -9.29 14.37 -2.31
C SER A 380 -8.54 13.47 -1.33
N GLU A 381 -7.45 13.96 -0.74
CA GLU A 381 -6.70 13.25 0.30
C GLU A 381 -7.52 13.19 1.61
N GLY A 382 -8.10 14.32 2.01
CA GLY A 382 -9.03 14.40 3.15
C GLY A 382 -10.24 13.50 2.99
N ARG A 383 -10.79 13.38 1.78
CA ARG A 383 -11.92 12.49 1.47
C ARG A 383 -11.56 11.02 1.29
N GLN A 384 -10.29 10.65 1.34
CA GLN A 384 -9.82 9.29 1.02
C GLN A 384 -10.21 8.83 -0.40
N GLU A 385 -10.13 9.74 -1.37
CA GLU A 385 -10.51 9.54 -2.77
C GLU A 385 -9.34 9.77 -3.73
N GLN A 386 -8.12 9.47 -3.27
CA GLN A 386 -6.92 9.60 -4.06
C GLN A 386 -6.85 8.53 -5.16
N THR A 387 -6.19 8.87 -6.26
CA THR A 387 -5.84 7.95 -7.34
C THR A 387 -4.31 7.93 -7.51
N LEU A 388 -3.81 7.27 -8.54
CA LEU A 388 -2.38 7.27 -8.86
C LEU A 388 -1.82 8.67 -9.15
N LEU A 389 -2.67 9.60 -9.63
CA LEU A 389 -2.34 11.02 -9.75
C LEU A 389 -2.81 11.76 -8.49
N THR A 390 -1.87 12.05 -7.60
CA THR A 390 -2.12 12.65 -6.29
C THR A 390 -1.28 13.91 -6.12
N ASP A 391 -1.95 15.02 -5.80
CA ASP A 391 -1.34 16.28 -5.38
C ASP A 391 -1.25 16.29 -3.84
N GLN A 392 -0.32 17.07 -3.30
CA GLN A 392 -0.24 17.33 -1.87
C GLN A 392 -1.21 18.44 -1.51
N ASP A 393 -2.20 18.13 -0.66
CA ASP A 393 -3.07 19.11 -0.02
C ASP A 393 -3.03 18.86 1.48
N ASN A 394 -2.13 19.57 2.21
CA ASN A 394 -1.89 19.31 3.64
C ASN A 394 -1.67 20.59 4.45
N GLY A 395 -1.70 20.45 5.78
CA GLY A 395 -1.48 21.53 6.73
C GLY A 395 -1.10 20.99 8.11
N ILE A 396 -0.80 21.90 9.01
CA ILE A 396 -0.49 21.58 10.42
C ILE A 396 -1.50 22.28 11.32
N LEU A 397 -2.00 21.50 12.29
CA LEU A 397 -2.70 22.01 13.45
C LEU A 397 -1.82 21.74 14.69
N PHE A 398 -1.47 22.77 15.44
CA PHE A 398 -0.68 22.63 16.65
C PHE A 398 -1.41 23.21 17.87
N VAL A 399 -0.98 22.76 19.05
CA VAL A 399 -1.34 23.37 20.32
C VAL A 399 -0.14 24.19 20.79
N THR A 400 -0.34 25.50 21.01
CA THR A 400 0.75 26.39 21.44
C THR A 400 1.20 26.01 22.85
N PRO A 401 2.46 25.60 23.05
CA PRO A 401 2.98 25.27 24.36
C PRO A 401 3.01 26.50 25.28
N GLU A 402 2.91 26.27 26.59
CA GLU A 402 2.99 27.34 27.60
C GLU A 402 4.32 28.08 27.47
N GLY A 403 4.27 29.41 27.44
CA GLY A 403 5.44 30.29 27.34
C GLY A 403 5.98 30.51 25.91
N MET A 404 5.30 29.97 24.87
CA MET A 404 5.63 30.21 23.46
C MET A 404 4.52 31.03 22.78
N THR A 405 4.93 31.79 21.75
CA THR A 405 3.96 32.40 20.81
C THR A 405 3.76 31.49 19.59
N GLU A 406 2.64 31.67 18.86
CA GLU A 406 2.34 30.94 17.63
C GLU A 406 3.46 31.11 16.58
N ASP A 407 4.06 32.30 16.49
CA ASP A 407 5.17 32.58 15.58
C ASP A 407 6.42 31.77 15.94
N GLN A 408 6.76 31.66 17.22
CA GLN A 408 7.87 30.83 17.68
C GLN A 408 7.64 29.34 17.41
N VAL A 409 6.39 28.89 17.48
CA VAL A 409 6.01 27.52 17.11
C VAL A 409 6.19 27.32 15.60
N ARG A 410 5.72 28.28 14.77
CA ARG A 410 5.89 28.24 13.32
C ARG A 410 7.35 28.23 12.88
N GLU A 411 8.21 29.03 13.53
CA GLU A 411 9.66 29.03 13.25
C GLU A 411 10.29 27.64 13.38
N LYS A 412 9.77 26.80 14.29
CA LYS A 412 10.24 25.41 14.46
C LYS A 412 9.58 24.43 13.48
N LEU A 413 8.28 24.56 13.24
CA LEU A 413 7.52 23.61 12.44
C LEU A 413 7.70 23.80 10.92
N LEU A 414 7.86 25.02 10.42
CA LEU A 414 7.94 25.29 8.98
C LEU A 414 9.14 24.64 8.29
N PRO A 415 10.39 24.67 8.84
CA PRO A 415 11.51 23.97 8.22
C PRO A 415 11.30 22.45 8.16
N PHE A 416 10.70 21.87 9.21
CA PHE A 416 10.32 20.48 9.24
C PHE A 416 9.28 20.17 8.16
N ALA A 417 8.19 20.95 8.07
CA ALA A 417 7.14 20.79 7.08
C ALA A 417 7.66 20.94 5.64
N GLU A 418 8.59 21.86 5.39
CA GLU A 418 9.23 22.05 4.08
C GLU A 418 10.01 20.80 3.67
N THR A 419 10.77 20.21 4.60
CA THR A 419 11.50 18.97 4.34
C THR A 419 10.55 17.83 4.05
N VAL A 420 9.49 17.66 4.84
CA VAL A 420 8.47 16.63 4.63
C VAL A 420 7.78 16.78 3.27
N ASN A 421 7.35 18.00 2.89
CA ASN A 421 6.70 18.23 1.59
C ASN A 421 7.65 17.91 0.42
N LYS A 422 8.95 18.21 0.52
CA LYS A 422 9.95 17.84 -0.49
C LYS A 422 10.13 16.32 -0.58
N GLU A 423 10.30 15.65 0.55
CA GLU A 423 10.45 14.19 0.58
C GLU A 423 9.18 13.46 0.10
N LEU A 424 7.99 13.98 0.38
CA LEU A 424 6.74 13.48 -0.18
C LEU A 424 6.69 13.66 -1.71
N ALA A 425 7.24 14.77 -2.24
CA ALA A 425 7.34 14.97 -3.68
C ALA A 425 8.26 13.93 -4.34
N GLU A 426 9.36 13.54 -3.70
CA GLU A 426 10.21 12.43 -4.14
C GLU A 426 9.46 11.09 -4.13
N CYS A 427 8.60 10.86 -3.14
CA CYS A 427 7.70 9.70 -3.09
C CYS A 427 6.57 9.77 -4.14
N GLY A 428 6.49 10.84 -4.94
CA GLY A 428 5.57 11.01 -6.07
C GLY A 428 4.25 11.66 -5.71
N PHE A 429 4.15 12.37 -4.59
CA PHE A 429 3.04 13.26 -4.28
C PHE A 429 3.35 14.63 -4.86
N THR A 430 2.72 15.00 -5.96
CA THR A 430 3.01 16.25 -6.66
C THR A 430 2.80 17.45 -5.75
N LEU A 431 3.76 18.40 -5.73
CA LEU A 431 3.61 19.64 -4.99
C LEU A 431 2.38 20.42 -5.48
N CYS A 432 1.56 20.91 -4.55
CA CYS A 432 0.36 21.67 -4.88
C CYS A 432 0.69 23.01 -5.52
N LYS A 433 0.23 23.24 -6.75
CA LYS A 433 0.42 24.52 -7.48
C LYS A 433 -0.26 25.69 -6.76
N GLY A 434 -1.30 25.43 -5.98
CA GLY A 434 -2.01 26.41 -5.14
C GLY A 434 -1.32 26.69 -3.81
N ASN A 435 -0.16 26.08 -3.55
CA ASN A 435 0.57 26.18 -2.29
C ASN A 435 -0.27 25.79 -1.05
N ILE A 436 -1.15 24.78 -1.22
CA ILE A 436 -1.94 24.20 -0.12
C ILE A 436 -1.10 23.13 0.55
N MET A 437 -0.08 23.54 1.28
CA MET A 437 0.89 22.63 1.91
C MET A 437 1.27 23.11 3.31
N ALA A 438 1.64 22.18 4.17
CA ALA A 438 2.03 22.42 5.57
C ALA A 438 3.22 23.37 5.71
N SER A 439 4.09 23.45 4.69
CA SER A 439 5.19 24.41 4.59
C SER A 439 4.74 25.86 4.34
N ASN A 440 3.45 26.07 4.02
CA ASN A 440 2.90 27.40 3.92
C ASN A 440 2.54 27.94 5.32
N PRO A 441 3.10 29.08 5.77
CA PRO A 441 2.78 29.64 7.08
C PRO A 441 1.29 29.87 7.34
N LYS A 442 0.49 30.08 6.28
CA LYS A 442 -0.95 30.26 6.37
C LYS A 442 -1.73 28.96 6.66
N LEU A 443 -1.06 27.81 6.62
CA LEU A 443 -1.63 26.49 6.86
C LEU A 443 -0.89 25.72 7.97
N CYS A 444 0.00 26.39 8.68
CA CYS A 444 0.66 25.93 9.90
C CYS A 444 0.13 26.80 11.05
N LEU A 445 -1.01 26.41 11.61
CA LEU A 445 -1.81 27.25 12.51
C LEU A 445 -2.12 26.54 13.83
N SER A 446 -2.30 27.31 14.89
CA SER A 446 -2.86 26.81 16.16
C SER A 446 -4.35 26.45 16.00
N GLY A 447 -4.90 25.69 16.95
CA GLY A 447 -6.32 25.36 16.94
C GLY A 447 -7.22 26.59 16.98
N ASP A 448 -6.82 27.65 17.70
CA ASP A 448 -7.55 28.91 17.78
C ASP A 448 -7.45 29.70 16.47
N GLU A 449 -6.26 29.77 15.87
CA GLU A 449 -6.07 30.41 14.56
C GLU A 449 -6.87 29.70 13.45
N TRP A 450 -6.90 28.35 13.43
CA TRP A 450 -7.75 27.59 12.52
C TRP A 450 -9.24 27.91 12.73
N ASN A 451 -9.67 27.97 13.99
CA ASN A 451 -11.06 28.31 14.31
C ASN A 451 -11.42 29.72 13.84
N GLU A 452 -10.57 30.72 14.10
CA GLU A 452 -10.78 32.10 13.60
C GLU A 452 -10.78 32.16 12.07
N TRP A 453 -9.90 31.41 11.43
CA TRP A 453 -9.83 31.34 9.97
C TRP A 453 -11.15 30.81 9.40
N PHE A 454 -11.70 29.72 9.98
CA PHE A 454 -12.97 29.15 9.56
C PHE A 454 -14.15 30.07 9.86
N LEU A 455 -14.18 30.76 10.99
CA LEU A 455 -15.24 31.71 11.32
C LEU A 455 -15.25 32.85 10.30
N ARG A 456 -14.10 33.44 10.00
CA ARG A 456 -13.98 34.49 8.96
C ARG A 456 -14.41 34.00 7.59
N PHE A 457 -14.02 32.80 7.26
CA PHE A 457 -14.34 32.12 6.00
C PHE A 457 -15.85 31.86 5.84
N ILE A 458 -16.54 31.43 6.91
CA ILE A 458 -17.98 31.15 6.90
C ILE A 458 -18.82 32.47 6.92
N ASP A 459 -18.37 33.44 7.70
CA ASP A 459 -19.16 34.66 7.92
C ASP A 459 -18.97 35.73 6.84
N ALA A 460 -17.76 35.78 6.23
CA ALA A 460 -17.45 36.69 5.13
C ALA A 460 -17.35 35.93 3.82
N SER A 461 -18.46 35.37 3.36
CA SER A 461 -18.50 34.51 2.16
C SER A 461 -18.19 35.30 0.88
N THR A 462 -16.96 35.22 0.42
CA THR A 462 -16.52 35.77 -0.87
C THR A 462 -16.46 34.67 -1.94
N PRO A 463 -16.46 34.98 -3.24
CA PRO A 463 -16.26 33.97 -4.29
C PRO A 463 -14.98 33.16 -4.09
N GLN A 464 -13.91 33.76 -3.58
CA GLN A 464 -12.65 33.09 -3.30
C GLN A 464 -12.76 32.11 -2.12
N ASN A 465 -13.51 32.49 -1.06
CA ASN A 465 -13.79 31.61 0.06
C ASN A 465 -14.59 30.36 -0.38
N LEU A 466 -15.49 30.50 -1.36
CA LEU A 466 -16.24 29.36 -1.91
C LEU A 466 -15.34 28.36 -2.67
N VAL A 467 -14.28 28.82 -3.32
CA VAL A 467 -13.28 27.93 -3.92
C VAL A 467 -12.53 27.18 -2.82
N TYR A 468 -12.14 27.86 -1.75
CA TYR A 468 -11.48 27.22 -0.59
C TYR A 468 -12.38 26.24 0.15
N SER A 469 -13.71 26.41 0.10
CA SER A 469 -14.65 25.45 0.71
C SER A 469 -14.54 24.05 0.13
N SER A 470 -14.23 23.96 -1.16
CA SER A 470 -14.03 22.68 -1.85
C SER A 470 -12.76 21.93 -1.44
N ILE A 471 -11.85 22.60 -0.74
CA ILE A 471 -10.59 22.05 -0.26
C ILE A 471 -10.66 21.79 1.25
N PHE A 472 -10.89 22.84 2.04
CA PHE A 472 -10.71 22.82 3.49
C PHE A 472 -11.88 22.24 4.30
N LEU A 473 -13.09 22.14 3.72
CA LEU A 473 -14.22 21.48 4.41
C LEU A 473 -14.21 19.95 4.28
N ASP A 474 -13.23 19.40 3.56
CA ASP A 474 -12.93 17.99 3.49
C ASP A 474 -11.55 17.76 4.10
N MET A 475 -11.48 17.72 5.44
CA MET A 475 -10.23 17.56 6.15
C MET A 475 -10.23 16.34 7.05
N ARG A 476 -9.03 15.80 7.27
CA ARG A 476 -8.76 14.64 8.10
C ARG A 476 -7.34 14.72 8.68
N SER A 477 -7.11 14.11 9.84
CA SER A 477 -5.76 13.89 10.35
C SER A 477 -5.16 12.60 9.80
N VAL A 478 -3.89 12.63 9.40
CA VAL A 478 -3.11 11.44 9.02
C VAL A 478 -2.10 11.08 10.09
N PHE A 479 -1.61 12.06 10.84
CA PHE A 479 -0.60 11.87 11.89
C PHE A 479 -0.86 12.81 13.07
N GLY A 480 -0.44 12.40 14.26
CA GLY A 480 -0.63 13.16 15.49
C GLY A 480 -1.97 12.92 16.18
N ASP A 481 -2.25 13.68 17.22
CA ASP A 481 -3.49 13.57 17.98
C ASP A 481 -4.69 14.05 17.17
N ARG A 482 -5.78 13.30 17.21
CA ARG A 482 -7.03 13.60 16.49
C ARG A 482 -7.95 14.52 17.25
N GLU A 483 -7.86 14.55 18.56
CA GLU A 483 -8.81 15.30 19.40
C GLU A 483 -8.87 16.80 19.07
N PRO A 484 -7.75 17.52 18.83
CA PRO A 484 -7.80 18.95 18.47
C PRO A 484 -8.57 19.19 17.15
N LEU A 485 -8.44 18.29 16.16
CA LEU A 485 -9.18 18.39 14.92
C LEU A 485 -10.68 18.11 15.11
N GLU A 486 -11.04 17.11 15.89
CA GLU A 486 -12.44 16.78 16.17
C GLU A 486 -13.16 17.94 16.89
N GLN A 487 -12.47 18.59 17.83
CA GLN A 487 -12.97 19.80 18.50
C GLN A 487 -13.17 20.95 17.51
N LEU A 488 -12.20 21.19 16.62
CA LEU A 488 -12.29 22.21 15.57
C LEU A 488 -13.48 21.93 14.63
N LEU A 489 -13.60 20.70 14.12
CA LEU A 489 -14.71 20.29 13.24
C LEU A 489 -16.06 20.46 13.89
N GLY A 490 -16.21 20.14 15.18
CA GLY A 490 -17.44 20.35 15.93
C GLY A 490 -17.88 21.83 15.96
N LYS A 491 -16.92 22.74 16.18
CA LYS A 491 -17.16 24.20 16.17
C LYS A 491 -17.55 24.67 14.76
N VAL A 492 -16.80 24.26 13.73
CA VAL A 492 -17.02 24.62 12.32
C VAL A 492 -18.40 24.14 11.83
N LEU A 493 -18.74 22.88 12.06
CA LEU A 493 -20.05 22.32 11.67
C LEU A 493 -21.21 23.03 12.36
N THR A 494 -21.05 23.33 13.65
CA THR A 494 -22.06 24.08 14.39
C THR A 494 -22.27 25.47 13.79
N ARG A 495 -21.21 26.16 13.37
CA ARG A 495 -21.29 27.47 12.73
C ARG A 495 -21.92 27.38 11.34
N ILE A 496 -21.56 26.41 10.52
CA ILE A 496 -22.14 26.20 9.18
C ILE A 496 -23.64 25.95 9.28
N ARG A 497 -24.09 25.10 10.21
CA ARG A 497 -25.52 24.79 10.40
C ARG A 497 -26.34 26.01 10.78
N LYS A 498 -25.77 26.98 11.48
CA LYS A 498 -26.43 28.23 11.89
C LYS A 498 -26.37 29.33 10.82
N ASN A 499 -25.59 29.17 9.75
CA ASN A 499 -25.41 30.20 8.72
C ASN A 499 -26.08 29.79 7.40
N ALA A 500 -27.37 30.06 7.28
CA ALA A 500 -28.17 29.75 6.09
C ALA A 500 -27.65 30.46 4.81
N LEU A 501 -27.05 31.66 4.94
CA LEU A 501 -26.48 32.38 3.82
C LEU A 501 -25.26 31.62 3.25
N PHE A 502 -24.36 31.16 4.11
CA PHE A 502 -23.22 30.37 3.70
C PHE A 502 -23.65 29.07 3.01
N GLN A 503 -24.62 28.33 3.57
CA GLN A 503 -25.19 27.13 2.95
C GLN A 503 -25.77 27.42 1.55
N LYS A 504 -26.53 28.53 1.41
CA LYS A 504 -27.07 28.95 0.11
C LYS A 504 -25.97 29.25 -0.91
N MET A 505 -24.89 29.89 -0.47
CA MET A 505 -23.76 30.21 -1.34
C MET A 505 -22.97 28.95 -1.74
N LEU A 506 -22.76 27.99 -0.83
CA LEU A 506 -22.22 26.69 -1.14
C LEU A 506 -23.07 25.94 -2.18
N ALA A 507 -24.39 25.90 -1.99
CA ALA A 507 -25.30 25.28 -2.94
C ALA A 507 -25.25 25.99 -4.31
N GLY A 508 -25.20 27.31 -4.35
CA GLY A 508 -25.03 28.09 -5.59
C GLY A 508 -23.74 27.75 -6.32
N ASN A 509 -22.62 27.61 -5.58
CA ASN A 509 -21.33 27.19 -6.16
C ASN A 509 -21.36 25.75 -6.72
N ALA A 510 -22.02 24.82 -6.01
CA ALA A 510 -22.19 23.45 -6.47
C ALA A 510 -23.01 23.37 -7.77
N ILE A 511 -24.11 24.11 -7.86
CA ILE A 511 -25.00 24.18 -9.05
C ILE A 511 -24.32 24.87 -10.24
N ALA A 512 -23.39 25.79 -10.02
CA ALA A 512 -22.64 26.45 -11.06
C ALA A 512 -21.73 25.49 -11.86
N ARG A 513 -21.35 24.38 -11.26
CA ARG A 513 -20.58 23.29 -11.90
C ARG A 513 -21.52 22.36 -12.64
N LYS A 514 -21.82 22.70 -13.89
CA LYS A 514 -22.71 21.89 -14.72
C LYS A 514 -21.99 20.63 -15.24
N PRO A 515 -22.68 19.48 -15.30
CA PRO A 515 -22.19 18.31 -16.04
C PRO A 515 -21.86 18.71 -17.50
N PRO A 516 -20.88 18.06 -18.14
CA PRO A 516 -20.45 18.40 -19.49
C PRO A 516 -21.41 17.86 -20.55
N LEU A 517 -22.72 18.15 -20.41
CA LEU A 517 -23.77 17.69 -21.28
C LEU A 517 -24.46 18.86 -21.98
N THR A 518 -24.79 18.68 -23.25
CA THR A 518 -25.66 19.58 -24.00
C THR A 518 -27.14 19.31 -23.68
N MET A 519 -28.02 20.17 -24.15
CA MET A 519 -29.49 19.98 -24.01
C MET A 519 -29.98 18.67 -24.64
N PHE A 520 -29.26 18.10 -25.60
CA PHE A 520 -29.53 16.82 -26.25
C PHE A 520 -28.76 15.63 -25.64
N ARG A 521 -28.22 15.78 -24.43
CA ARG A 521 -27.40 14.78 -23.72
C ARG A 521 -26.12 14.35 -24.45
N ASN A 522 -25.62 15.16 -25.40
CA ASN A 522 -24.31 14.94 -26.00
C ASN A 522 -23.23 15.57 -25.13
N PHE A 523 -22.01 15.04 -25.18
CA PHE A 523 -20.88 15.60 -24.44
C PHE A 523 -20.52 17.00 -24.92
N ARG A 524 -20.27 17.90 -23.97
CA ARG A 524 -19.70 19.21 -24.19
C ARG A 524 -18.21 19.16 -23.83
N PHE A 525 -17.37 19.19 -24.84
CA PHE A 525 -15.92 19.07 -24.66
C PHE A 525 -15.32 20.34 -24.08
N ALA A 526 -14.19 20.17 -23.34
CA ALA A 526 -13.40 21.31 -22.84
C ALA A 526 -12.71 22.03 -24.02
N PRO A 527 -12.50 23.37 -23.92
CA PRO A 527 -11.90 24.15 -24.98
C PRO A 527 -10.36 23.97 -25.10
N ASP A 528 -9.75 23.06 -24.36
CA ASP A 528 -8.31 22.86 -24.35
C ASP A 528 -7.86 21.87 -25.44
N GLY A 529 -7.33 22.46 -26.52
CA GLY A 529 -6.62 21.74 -27.60
C GLY A 529 -7.51 21.14 -28.69
N ASP A 530 -6.86 20.60 -29.71
CA ASP A 530 -7.46 19.98 -30.92
C ASP A 530 -8.20 18.67 -30.66
N ARG A 531 -8.33 18.20 -29.42
CA ARG A 531 -8.95 16.92 -29.07
C ARG A 531 -10.23 17.11 -28.27
N LYS A 532 -11.26 16.38 -28.66
CA LYS A 532 -12.51 16.21 -27.88
C LYS A 532 -12.18 15.54 -26.56
N SER A 533 -12.09 16.26 -25.46
CA SER A 533 -11.74 15.71 -24.15
C SER A 533 -12.70 16.13 -23.05
N LEU A 534 -12.89 15.25 -22.06
CA LEU A 534 -13.64 15.47 -20.84
C LEU A 534 -12.70 15.39 -19.64
N ASP A 535 -12.76 16.38 -18.74
CA ASP A 535 -12.08 16.32 -17.44
C ASP A 535 -12.95 15.55 -16.45
N LEU A 536 -12.67 14.24 -16.28
CA LEU A 536 -13.45 13.38 -15.38
C LEU A 536 -13.39 13.83 -13.92
N LYS A 537 -12.28 14.42 -13.45
CA LYS A 537 -12.15 14.93 -12.09
C LYS A 537 -13.06 16.13 -11.87
N ARG A 538 -13.02 17.11 -12.77
CA ARG A 538 -13.73 18.39 -12.60
C ARG A 538 -15.17 18.36 -13.11
N GLN A 539 -15.42 17.65 -14.21
CA GLN A 539 -16.71 17.65 -14.88
C GLN A 539 -17.56 16.42 -14.54
N GLY A 540 -16.91 15.28 -14.19
CA GLY A 540 -17.58 14.05 -13.82
C GLY A 540 -17.81 13.94 -12.30
N LEU A 541 -16.74 13.88 -11.51
CA LEU A 541 -16.80 13.59 -10.07
C LEU A 541 -17.16 14.82 -9.22
N ALA A 542 -16.59 16.00 -9.54
CA ALA A 542 -16.79 17.20 -8.70
C ALA A 542 -18.26 17.60 -8.49
N PRO A 543 -19.19 17.46 -9.45
CA PRO A 543 -20.61 17.72 -9.18
C PRO A 543 -21.19 16.88 -8.04
N PHE A 544 -20.87 15.58 -7.97
CA PHE A 544 -21.28 14.70 -6.87
C PHE A 544 -20.66 15.15 -5.54
N VAL A 545 -19.33 15.35 -5.53
CA VAL A 545 -18.59 15.75 -4.33
C VAL A 545 -19.15 17.06 -3.75
N GLU A 546 -19.35 18.07 -4.59
CA GLU A 546 -19.86 19.38 -4.16
C GLU A 546 -21.30 19.29 -3.63
N ALA A 547 -22.20 18.63 -4.35
CA ALA A 547 -23.60 18.49 -3.95
C ALA A 547 -23.70 17.73 -2.61
N VAL A 548 -23.06 16.55 -2.52
CA VAL A 548 -23.11 15.71 -1.31
C VAL A 548 -22.48 16.43 -0.11
N ARG A 549 -21.38 17.20 -0.31
CA ARG A 549 -20.77 18.02 0.73
C ARG A 549 -21.75 19.05 1.30
N VAL A 550 -22.47 19.77 0.44
CA VAL A 550 -23.47 20.78 0.88
C VAL A 550 -24.52 20.16 1.78
N PHE A 551 -25.10 19.03 1.36
CA PHE A 551 -26.10 18.33 2.17
C PHE A 551 -25.52 17.77 3.48
N ALA A 552 -24.30 17.19 3.43
CA ALA A 552 -23.65 16.64 4.61
C ALA A 552 -23.38 17.72 5.66
N LEU A 553 -22.81 18.85 5.26
CA LEU A 553 -22.49 19.96 6.16
C LEU A 553 -23.76 20.60 6.75
N ALA A 554 -24.83 20.79 5.96
CA ALA A 554 -26.10 21.28 6.41
C ALA A 554 -26.75 20.37 7.46
N ASN A 555 -26.51 19.07 7.38
CA ASN A 555 -27.03 18.07 8.32
C ASN A 555 -26.02 17.71 9.45
N GLY A 556 -24.89 18.43 9.55
CA GLY A 556 -23.89 18.22 10.62
C GLY A 556 -23.17 16.90 10.53
N ILE A 557 -22.91 16.40 9.32
CA ILE A 557 -22.12 15.20 9.06
C ILE A 557 -20.67 15.63 8.91
N ALA A 558 -19.81 15.15 9.83
CA ALA A 558 -18.38 15.45 9.85
C ALA A 558 -17.59 14.60 8.86
N GLU A 559 -18.15 13.47 8.41
CA GLU A 559 -17.52 12.59 7.45
C GLU A 559 -17.10 13.36 6.19
N ALA A 560 -15.90 13.07 5.68
CA ALA A 560 -15.38 13.72 4.48
C ALA A 560 -15.59 12.89 3.20
N ASN A 561 -15.56 11.56 3.29
CA ASN A 561 -15.70 10.67 2.14
C ASN A 561 -17.07 10.80 1.48
N THR A 562 -17.09 10.93 0.15
CA THR A 562 -18.32 11.23 -0.61
C THR A 562 -19.32 10.07 -0.55
N LEU A 563 -18.87 8.82 -0.69
CA LEU A 563 -19.77 7.65 -0.64
C LEU A 563 -20.33 7.45 0.76
N GLU A 564 -19.52 7.66 1.79
CA GLU A 564 -19.97 7.53 3.18
C GLU A 564 -20.92 8.67 3.58
N ARG A 565 -20.68 9.89 3.09
CA ARG A 565 -21.66 11.00 3.20
C ARG A 565 -23.01 10.63 2.58
N MET A 566 -23.01 10.03 1.37
CA MET A 566 -24.25 9.56 0.72
C MET A 566 -24.96 8.52 1.57
N ASN A 567 -24.22 7.57 2.15
CA ASN A 567 -24.75 6.54 3.05
C ASN A 567 -25.40 7.17 4.30
N GLN A 568 -24.71 8.10 4.96
CA GLN A 568 -25.24 8.77 6.16
C GLN A 568 -26.45 9.64 5.85
N LEU A 569 -26.46 10.33 4.72
CA LEU A 569 -27.61 11.15 4.28
C LEU A 569 -28.84 10.28 3.96
N ALA A 570 -28.63 9.12 3.33
CA ALA A 570 -29.70 8.15 3.09
C ALA A 570 -30.24 7.55 4.40
N LYS A 571 -29.36 7.14 5.34
CA LYS A 571 -29.75 6.63 6.67
C LYS A 571 -30.55 7.66 7.49
N ARG A 572 -30.31 8.96 7.28
CA ARG A 572 -31.04 10.05 7.93
C ARG A 572 -32.33 10.47 7.18
N GLY A 573 -32.63 9.82 6.06
CA GLY A 573 -33.81 10.14 5.25
C GLY A 573 -33.73 11.47 4.50
N VAL A 574 -32.52 12.06 4.36
CA VAL A 574 -32.29 13.28 3.56
C VAL A 574 -32.30 12.96 2.07
N PHE A 575 -31.75 11.81 1.69
CA PHE A 575 -31.79 11.25 0.35
C PHE A 575 -32.69 10.01 0.33
N ASP A 576 -33.44 9.84 -0.75
CA ASP A 576 -34.10 8.57 -1.01
C ASP A 576 -33.03 7.48 -1.23
N SER A 577 -33.23 6.30 -0.64
CA SER A 577 -32.23 5.22 -0.69
C SER A 577 -31.96 4.72 -2.11
N LYS A 578 -32.98 4.75 -3.00
CA LYS A 578 -32.85 4.33 -4.39
C LYS A 578 -32.02 5.34 -5.18
N ASP A 579 -32.27 6.63 -4.99
CA ASP A 579 -31.50 7.70 -5.64
C ASP A 579 -30.06 7.72 -5.14
N ALA A 580 -29.84 7.57 -3.83
CA ALA A 580 -28.50 7.50 -3.24
C ALA A 580 -27.69 6.32 -3.81
N ASN A 581 -28.31 5.16 -4.01
CA ASN A 581 -27.65 4.00 -4.63
C ASN A 581 -27.29 4.28 -6.10
N ALA A 582 -28.23 4.85 -6.87
CA ALA A 582 -27.96 5.20 -8.27
C ALA A 582 -26.81 6.22 -8.40
N TRP A 583 -26.73 7.21 -7.51
CA TRP A 583 -25.63 8.20 -7.50
C TRP A 583 -24.30 7.58 -7.08
N LYS A 584 -24.29 6.65 -6.13
CA LYS A 584 -23.09 5.90 -5.75
C LYS A 584 -22.55 5.06 -6.93
N GLU A 585 -23.43 4.36 -7.64
CA GLU A 585 -23.05 3.57 -8.81
C GLU A 585 -22.48 4.47 -9.92
N ALA A 586 -23.12 5.61 -10.20
CA ALA A 586 -22.63 6.56 -11.20
C ALA A 586 -21.26 7.16 -10.81
N TYR A 587 -21.09 7.55 -9.55
CA TYR A 587 -19.82 8.05 -9.02
C TYR A 587 -18.71 6.99 -9.13
N SER A 588 -18.98 5.76 -8.72
CA SER A 588 -18.04 4.64 -8.76
C SER A 588 -17.64 4.30 -10.20
N LEU A 589 -18.58 4.36 -11.15
CA LEU A 589 -18.28 4.13 -12.57
C LEU A 589 -17.33 5.19 -13.14
N ILE A 590 -17.61 6.47 -12.88
CA ILE A 590 -16.74 7.57 -13.35
C ILE A 590 -15.34 7.43 -12.75
N GLN A 591 -15.25 7.03 -11.48
CA GLN A 591 -13.99 6.75 -10.80
C GLN A 591 -13.24 5.58 -11.45
N ALA A 592 -13.95 4.49 -11.79
CA ALA A 592 -13.38 3.33 -12.47
C ALA A 592 -12.82 3.69 -13.86
N ILE A 593 -13.56 4.45 -14.66
CA ILE A 593 -13.11 4.92 -15.98
C ILE A 593 -11.85 5.78 -15.83
N ARG A 594 -11.84 6.71 -14.88
CA ARG A 594 -10.67 7.56 -14.61
C ARG A 594 -9.44 6.75 -14.22
N MET A 595 -9.60 5.73 -13.39
CA MET A 595 -8.48 4.89 -12.94
C MET A 595 -7.93 4.03 -14.07
N ARG A 596 -8.80 3.42 -14.89
CA ARG A 596 -8.37 2.67 -16.09
C ARG A 596 -7.59 3.56 -17.06
N SER A 597 -8.05 4.79 -17.28
CA SER A 597 -7.33 5.76 -18.13
C SER A 597 -5.95 6.11 -17.55
N HIS A 598 -5.83 6.33 -16.22
CA HIS A 598 -4.53 6.55 -15.58
C HIS A 598 -3.58 5.36 -15.80
N GLN A 599 -4.12 4.14 -15.71
CA GLN A 599 -3.33 2.92 -15.89
C GLN A 599 -2.86 2.75 -17.34
N GLU A 600 -3.71 3.03 -18.31
CA GLU A 600 -3.34 3.01 -19.73
C GLU A 600 -2.22 4.00 -20.04
N LEU A 601 -2.28 5.21 -19.46
CA LEU A 601 -1.24 6.22 -19.60
C LEU A 601 0.09 5.75 -18.98
N LEU A 602 0.05 5.15 -17.79
CA LEU A 602 1.25 4.58 -17.14
C LEU A 602 1.88 3.48 -18.00
N ASN A 603 1.08 2.56 -18.53
CA ASN A 603 1.55 1.47 -19.38
C ASN A 603 2.16 1.96 -20.69
N LYS A 604 1.73 3.11 -21.18
CA LYS A 604 2.31 3.80 -22.34
C LYS A 604 3.52 4.66 -22.00
N GLY A 605 3.86 4.83 -20.72
CA GLY A 605 4.89 5.77 -20.28
C GLY A 605 4.52 7.25 -20.47
N GLU A 606 3.22 7.56 -20.57
CA GLU A 606 2.70 8.90 -20.76
C GLU A 606 2.37 9.57 -19.42
N PRO A 607 2.42 10.92 -19.33
CA PRO A 607 2.05 11.65 -18.13
C PRO A 607 0.59 11.40 -17.75
N LEU A 608 0.33 11.17 -16.46
CA LEU A 608 -1.03 10.99 -15.96
C LEU A 608 -1.90 12.23 -16.19
N SER A 609 -3.13 12.01 -16.62
CA SER A 609 -4.10 13.05 -16.93
C SER A 609 -5.51 12.66 -16.50
N ASN A 610 -6.33 13.64 -16.10
CA ASN A 610 -7.76 13.45 -15.85
C ASN A 610 -8.62 13.65 -17.10
N TYR A 611 -8.01 14.03 -18.23
CA TYR A 611 -8.68 14.24 -19.50
C TYR A 611 -8.79 12.91 -20.25
N ILE A 612 -9.98 12.55 -20.68
CA ILE A 612 -10.25 11.41 -21.54
C ILE A 612 -10.95 11.87 -22.82
N ASN A 613 -10.70 11.17 -23.92
CA ASN A 613 -11.53 11.27 -25.11
C ASN A 613 -12.61 10.17 -25.03
N PRO A 614 -13.92 10.52 -24.97
CA PRO A 614 -14.98 9.51 -24.91
C PRO A 614 -15.01 8.56 -26.12
N ASP A 615 -14.41 8.98 -27.25
CA ASP A 615 -14.34 8.13 -28.44
C ASP A 615 -13.33 6.98 -28.29
N ASP A 616 -12.40 7.09 -27.33
CA ASP A 616 -11.42 6.04 -27.01
C ASP A 616 -11.99 4.98 -26.02
N LEU A 617 -13.15 5.27 -25.40
CA LEU A 617 -13.82 4.33 -24.50
C LEU A 617 -14.50 3.21 -25.28
N ASN A 618 -14.61 2.03 -24.65
CA ASN A 618 -15.44 0.97 -25.20
C ASN A 618 -16.91 1.44 -25.31
N PRO A 619 -17.71 0.87 -26.25
CA PRO A 619 -19.07 1.33 -26.51
C PRO A 619 -20.01 1.31 -25.29
N LEU A 620 -19.77 0.40 -24.34
CA LEU A 620 -20.58 0.29 -23.12
C LEU A 620 -20.26 1.44 -22.16
N ASP A 621 -19.00 1.64 -21.82
CA ASP A 621 -18.55 2.72 -20.94
C ASP A 621 -18.93 4.11 -21.49
N LYS A 622 -18.77 4.30 -22.80
CA LYS A 622 -19.19 5.53 -23.48
C LYS A 622 -20.70 5.81 -23.37
N ARG A 623 -21.51 4.75 -23.42
CA ARG A 623 -22.98 4.89 -23.35
C ARG A 623 -23.48 5.13 -21.93
N ILE A 624 -22.78 4.59 -20.94
CA ILE A 624 -23.18 4.72 -19.53
C ILE A 624 -22.65 6.03 -18.95
N LEU A 625 -21.44 6.48 -19.37
CA LEU A 625 -20.87 7.77 -18.97
C LEU A 625 -21.76 8.93 -19.42
#